data_cb4e847b2c3d4b30f0e5f0ce69868f6f
#
_entry.id   cb4e847b2c3d4b30f0e5f0ce69868f6f
#
_cell.length_a   1.000
_cell.length_b   1.000
_cell.length_c   1.000
_cell.angle_alpha   90.00
_cell.angle_beta   90.00
_cell.angle_gamma   90.00
#
_symmetry.space_group_name_H-M   'P 1'
#
loop_
_entity.id
_entity.type
_entity.pdbx_description
1 polymer ?
#
loop_
_entity_poly.entity_id
_entity_poly.type
_entity_poly.pdbx_seq_one_letter_code
_entity_poly.pdbx_strand_id
1 'polypeptide(L)'
;MVYTVFTNPGDRMMALAIPNGGHISTGRKEFSGTAGAVHGLEVEYFPFDRKEMNIDVDKTKQKIAKMVTEEKNAPKLAMFGGSLFLFPHPVKELVETIHSAGAKIAYDAAHVAGLIAGGRFQDPLREGADAVSLSTHKTLFGPQGGAVISFENYGEQIKKATFPSNTSNHHLHSLAGKAIAFAEMLEFGKEYAGQIIENAKALGQALHERGLTVLAEHKGFTESHQVAVDITKYALGGDMEKALESANVIVNRQLLPGDIQAGRHYTNPGGIRIGTSEITRIGMKRSHMSEVAEFIKRVIINKDEPRKVKEDVAAFRKGFQKVHYCFESAKDAYEYIKIR
;
A
#
# COMPACT_ATOMS: atom_id res chain seq x y z
N MET A 1 5.28 7.79 14.92
CA MET A 1 6.21 8.93 14.71
C MET A 1 5.52 10.15 14.08
N VAL A 2 4.95 10.05 12.90
CA VAL A 2 4.30 11.18 12.20
C VAL A 2 3.25 11.89 13.09
N TYR A 3 2.36 11.14 13.72
CA TYR A 3 1.38 11.70 14.66
C TYR A 3 2.04 12.45 15.81
N THR A 4 3.05 11.86 16.45
CA THR A 4 3.81 12.50 17.55
C THR A 4 4.49 13.82 17.14
N VAL A 5 4.85 13.95 15.85
CA VAL A 5 5.50 15.17 15.33
C VAL A 5 4.49 16.26 14.98
N PHE A 6 3.38 15.92 14.36
CA PHE A 6 2.49 16.89 13.72
C PHE A 6 1.15 17.10 14.43
N THR A 7 0.84 16.30 15.47
CA THR A 7 -0.45 16.37 16.15
C THR A 7 -0.33 16.23 17.67
N ASN A 8 -1.35 16.72 18.36
CA ASN A 8 -1.61 16.48 19.78
C ASN A 8 -2.94 15.72 19.95
N PRO A 9 -3.16 15.04 21.10
CA PRO A 9 -4.46 14.48 21.42
C PRO A 9 -5.57 15.53 21.32
N GLY A 10 -6.67 15.18 20.67
CA GLY A 10 -7.79 16.09 20.37
C GLY A 10 -7.68 16.82 19.04
N ASP A 11 -6.51 16.81 18.39
CA ASP A 11 -6.40 17.40 17.05
C ASP A 11 -7.16 16.59 16.01
N ARG A 12 -7.70 17.29 15.01
CA ARG A 12 -8.38 16.68 13.88
C ARG A 12 -7.37 16.30 12.79
N MET A 13 -7.54 15.11 12.22
CA MET A 13 -6.80 14.67 11.04
C MET A 13 -7.72 14.17 9.94
N MET A 14 -7.26 14.26 8.70
CA MET A 14 -7.91 13.62 7.55
C MET A 14 -7.12 12.38 7.10
N ALA A 15 -7.84 11.31 6.74
CA ALA A 15 -7.25 10.07 6.24
C ALA A 15 -8.20 9.33 5.30
N LEU A 16 -7.76 8.24 4.68
CA LEU A 16 -8.64 7.32 3.96
C LEU A 16 -9.40 6.42 4.92
N ALA A 17 -10.67 6.19 4.64
CA ALA A 17 -11.42 5.13 5.30
C ALA A 17 -10.90 3.75 4.88
N ILE A 18 -10.95 2.77 5.78
CA ILE A 18 -10.44 1.41 5.53
C ILE A 18 -11.03 0.78 4.26
N PRO A 19 -12.36 0.86 3.99
CA PRO A 19 -12.94 0.32 2.76
C PRO A 19 -12.46 1.03 1.48
N ASN A 20 -11.96 2.24 1.62
CA ASN A 20 -11.43 3.06 0.52
C ASN A 20 -9.92 2.92 0.37
N GLY A 21 -9.31 1.95 1.03
CA GLY A 21 -7.89 1.67 0.97
C GLY A 21 -7.08 2.14 2.18
N GLY A 22 -7.68 2.81 3.17
CA GLY A 22 -7.01 3.25 4.39
C GLY A 22 -6.44 2.08 5.21
N HIS A 23 -5.43 2.38 6.02
CA HIS A 23 -4.87 1.43 6.99
C HIS A 23 -5.49 1.64 8.37
N ILE A 24 -5.53 0.58 9.19
CA ILE A 24 -6.09 0.66 10.55
C ILE A 24 -5.34 1.68 11.43
N SER A 25 -4.07 1.96 11.17
CA SER A 25 -3.31 2.98 11.89
C SER A 25 -3.88 4.40 11.76
N THR A 26 -4.62 4.68 10.68
CA THR A 26 -5.29 5.96 10.43
C THR A 26 -6.78 5.94 10.83
N GLY A 27 -7.24 4.86 11.44
CA GLY A 27 -8.64 4.64 11.75
C GLY A 27 -9.14 5.41 12.98
N ARG A 28 -10.47 5.57 13.03
CA ARG A 28 -11.19 6.15 14.16
C ARG A 28 -11.13 5.26 15.40
N LYS A 29 -11.39 5.85 16.57
CA LYS A 29 -11.40 5.16 17.87
C LYS A 29 -12.41 4.01 17.91
N GLU A 30 -13.58 4.16 17.32
CA GLU A 30 -14.66 3.16 17.28
C GLU A 30 -14.23 1.86 16.59
N PHE A 31 -13.26 1.95 15.66
CA PHE A 31 -12.68 0.81 14.96
C PHE A 31 -11.36 0.34 15.55
N SER A 32 -11.00 0.79 16.76
CA SER A 32 -9.70 0.56 17.39
C SER A 32 -8.53 1.04 16.53
N GLY A 33 -8.75 2.04 15.68
CA GLY A 33 -7.72 2.63 14.84
C GLY A 33 -6.67 3.37 15.66
N THR A 34 -5.40 3.21 15.32
CA THR A 34 -4.29 3.76 16.12
C THR A 34 -4.37 5.28 16.27
N ALA A 35 -4.73 6.01 15.22
CA ALA A 35 -4.88 7.46 15.27
C ALA A 35 -5.90 7.88 16.32
N GLY A 36 -7.11 7.30 16.29
CA GLY A 36 -8.17 7.64 17.23
C GLY A 36 -7.98 7.02 18.60
N ALA A 37 -7.67 5.72 18.69
CA ALA A 37 -7.65 4.99 19.96
C ALA A 37 -6.36 5.20 20.78
N VAL A 38 -5.21 5.35 20.12
CA VAL A 38 -3.90 5.48 20.78
C VAL A 38 -3.46 6.93 20.88
N HIS A 39 -3.60 7.70 19.77
CA HIS A 39 -3.16 9.09 19.73
C HIS A 39 -4.27 10.09 20.09
N GLY A 40 -5.51 9.64 20.27
CA GLY A 40 -6.64 10.50 20.66
C GLY A 40 -7.05 11.51 19.59
N LEU A 41 -6.78 11.23 18.31
CA LEU A 41 -7.10 12.12 17.21
C LEU A 41 -8.55 11.99 16.77
N GLU A 42 -9.17 13.12 16.38
CA GLU A 42 -10.45 13.15 15.69
C GLU A 42 -10.22 12.85 14.19
N VAL A 43 -10.57 11.65 13.76
CA VAL A 43 -10.32 11.23 12.38
C VAL A 43 -11.51 11.55 11.49
N GLU A 44 -11.28 12.37 10.49
CA GLU A 44 -12.18 12.62 9.37
C GLU A 44 -11.70 11.91 8.11
N TYR A 45 -12.64 11.40 7.31
CA TYR A 45 -12.25 10.69 6.10
C TYR A 45 -12.33 11.59 4.88
N PHE A 46 -11.35 11.47 3.98
CA PHE A 46 -11.43 12.05 2.65
C PHE A 46 -12.67 11.56 1.91
N PRO A 47 -13.41 12.44 1.23
CA PRO A 47 -14.34 12.02 0.18
C PRO A 47 -13.62 11.15 -0.85
N PHE A 48 -14.27 10.07 -1.28
CA PHE A 48 -13.65 9.08 -2.16
C PHE A 48 -14.55 8.80 -3.37
N ASP A 49 -13.94 8.83 -4.55
CA ASP A 49 -14.59 8.42 -5.79
C ASP A 49 -14.37 6.91 -6.00
N ARG A 50 -15.46 6.16 -5.88
CA ARG A 50 -15.43 4.69 -6.00
C ARG A 50 -15.12 4.22 -7.41
N LYS A 51 -15.51 4.99 -8.43
CA LYS A 51 -15.26 4.67 -9.83
C LYS A 51 -13.79 4.90 -10.16
N GLU A 52 -13.28 6.05 -9.77
CA GLU A 52 -11.88 6.41 -9.98
C GLU A 52 -10.91 5.69 -9.02
N MET A 53 -11.43 5.01 -8.00
CA MET A 53 -10.64 4.38 -6.93
C MET A 53 -9.62 5.34 -6.33
N ASN A 54 -10.04 6.59 -6.08
CA ASN A 54 -9.16 7.65 -5.59
C ASN A 54 -9.93 8.67 -4.74
N ILE A 55 -9.19 9.56 -4.09
CA ILE A 55 -9.71 10.71 -3.34
C ILE A 55 -10.41 11.67 -4.31
N ASP A 56 -11.62 12.09 -3.97
CA ASP A 56 -12.38 13.12 -4.70
C ASP A 56 -11.82 14.51 -4.33
N VAL A 57 -11.09 15.12 -5.25
CA VAL A 57 -10.38 16.40 -5.03
C VAL A 57 -11.36 17.52 -4.71
N ASP A 58 -12.41 17.68 -5.50
CA ASP A 58 -13.34 18.80 -5.37
C ASP A 58 -14.14 18.72 -4.06
N LYS A 59 -14.66 17.54 -3.75
CA LYS A 59 -15.36 17.32 -2.47
C LYS A 59 -14.41 17.45 -1.27
N THR A 60 -13.14 17.09 -1.44
CA THR A 60 -12.14 17.27 -0.38
C THR A 60 -11.87 18.75 -0.12
N LYS A 61 -11.70 19.57 -1.16
CA LYS A 61 -11.57 21.02 -1.04
C LYS A 61 -12.78 21.65 -0.33
N GLN A 62 -13.98 21.28 -0.76
CA GLN A 62 -15.24 21.74 -0.13
C GLN A 62 -15.30 21.34 1.36
N LYS A 63 -14.94 20.09 1.68
CA LYS A 63 -14.95 19.59 3.07
C LYS A 63 -13.95 20.36 3.94
N ILE A 64 -12.73 20.61 3.46
CA ILE A 64 -11.72 21.38 4.19
C ILE A 64 -12.21 22.83 4.40
N ALA A 65 -12.75 23.47 3.37
CA ALA A 65 -13.29 24.83 3.48
C ALA A 65 -14.37 24.92 4.56
N LYS A 66 -15.29 23.94 4.59
CA LYS A 66 -16.33 23.86 5.62
C LYS A 66 -15.76 23.71 7.03
N MET A 67 -14.77 22.85 7.22
CA MET A 67 -14.08 22.65 8.50
C MET A 67 -13.43 23.93 9.00
N VAL A 68 -12.85 24.73 8.10
CA VAL A 68 -12.19 26.00 8.43
C VAL A 68 -13.20 27.10 8.76
N THR A 69 -14.20 27.30 7.91
CA THR A 69 -15.10 28.47 7.97
C THR A 69 -16.28 28.28 8.92
N GLU A 70 -16.93 27.13 8.88
CA GLU A 70 -18.16 26.86 9.62
C GLU A 70 -17.86 26.19 10.97
N GLU A 71 -17.07 25.11 10.95
CA GLU A 71 -16.81 24.33 12.16
C GLU A 71 -15.69 24.93 13.02
N LYS A 72 -14.86 25.83 12.47
CA LYS A 72 -13.68 26.42 13.13
C LYS A 72 -12.74 25.39 13.74
N ASN A 73 -12.70 24.23 13.15
CA ASN A 73 -11.91 23.08 13.57
C ASN A 73 -11.18 22.45 12.35
N ALA A 74 -10.22 23.20 11.81
CA ALA A 74 -9.40 22.78 10.70
C ALA A 74 -8.56 21.54 11.05
N PRO A 75 -8.30 20.61 10.11
CA PRO A 75 -7.40 19.52 10.36
C PRO A 75 -5.98 20.03 10.64
N LYS A 76 -5.22 19.32 11.47
CA LYS A 76 -3.80 19.57 11.71
C LYS A 76 -2.92 18.68 10.85
N LEU A 77 -3.44 17.54 10.41
CA LEU A 77 -2.74 16.57 9.59
C LEU A 77 -3.69 16.01 8.52
N ALA A 78 -3.19 15.93 7.30
CA ALA A 78 -3.79 15.16 6.21
C ALA A 78 -2.88 13.98 5.88
N MET A 79 -3.35 12.74 6.13
CA MET A 79 -2.57 11.52 5.91
C MET A 79 -3.05 10.84 4.64
N PHE A 80 -2.26 10.95 3.58
CA PHE A 80 -2.44 10.22 2.33
C PHE A 80 -1.85 8.81 2.44
N GLY A 81 -2.16 7.96 1.49
CA GLY A 81 -1.65 6.59 1.48
C GLY A 81 -2.51 5.60 2.26
N GLY A 82 -2.11 4.36 2.28
CA GLY A 82 -2.87 3.30 2.94
C GLY A 82 -2.49 1.88 2.53
N SER A 83 -3.44 0.95 2.67
CA SER A 83 -3.24 -0.48 2.43
C SER A 83 -3.63 -0.93 1.03
N LEU A 84 -4.63 -0.31 0.42
CA LEU A 84 -5.03 -0.54 -0.97
C LEU A 84 -4.69 0.71 -1.77
N PHE A 85 -3.80 0.56 -2.72
CA PHE A 85 -3.18 1.65 -3.47
C PHE A 85 -3.17 1.30 -4.96
N LEU A 86 -4.21 1.64 -5.69
CA LEU A 86 -4.27 1.35 -7.14
C LEU A 86 -3.63 2.46 -7.98
N PHE A 87 -3.79 3.72 -7.58
CA PHE A 87 -3.32 4.90 -8.32
C PHE A 87 -2.63 5.91 -7.40
N PRO A 88 -1.77 6.79 -7.91
CA PRO A 88 -1.24 7.94 -7.16
C PRO A 88 -2.36 8.76 -6.52
N HIS A 89 -2.17 9.16 -5.28
CA HIS A 89 -3.12 10.04 -4.60
C HIS A 89 -2.90 11.51 -4.98
N PRO A 90 -3.95 12.35 -5.01
CA PRO A 90 -3.89 13.73 -5.49
C PRO A 90 -3.25 14.69 -4.46
N VAL A 91 -1.99 14.44 -4.09
CA VAL A 91 -1.25 15.30 -3.15
C VAL A 91 -1.05 16.68 -3.75
N LYS A 92 -0.57 16.74 -4.99
CA LYS A 92 -0.29 17.99 -5.71
C LYS A 92 -1.53 18.86 -5.88
N GLU A 93 -2.70 18.26 -6.13
CA GLU A 93 -3.96 18.97 -6.34
C GLU A 93 -4.56 19.53 -5.04
N LEU A 94 -4.15 18.97 -3.90
CA LEU A 94 -4.68 19.29 -2.58
C LEU A 94 -3.71 20.04 -1.68
N VAL A 95 -2.41 20.12 -2.03
CA VAL A 95 -1.35 20.67 -1.18
C VAL A 95 -1.66 22.10 -0.75
N GLU A 96 -2.02 22.98 -1.68
CA GLU A 96 -2.32 24.38 -1.39
C GLU A 96 -3.52 24.52 -0.44
N THR A 97 -4.60 23.77 -0.69
CA THR A 97 -5.82 23.79 0.14
C THR A 97 -5.51 23.33 1.57
N ILE A 98 -4.73 22.27 1.71
CA ILE A 98 -4.40 21.68 3.01
C ILE A 98 -3.46 22.61 3.79
N HIS A 99 -2.39 23.10 3.16
CA HIS A 99 -1.44 24.01 3.81
C HIS A 99 -2.09 25.34 4.18
N SER A 100 -2.97 25.90 3.32
CA SER A 100 -3.72 27.13 3.64
C SER A 100 -4.69 26.95 4.81
N ALA A 101 -5.16 25.74 5.08
CA ALA A 101 -5.93 25.42 6.27
C ALA A 101 -5.06 25.27 7.55
N GLY A 102 -3.74 25.40 7.43
CA GLY A 102 -2.77 25.22 8.52
C GLY A 102 -2.45 23.77 8.86
N ALA A 103 -2.82 22.82 8.00
CA ALA A 103 -2.55 21.41 8.18
C ALA A 103 -1.21 21.00 7.55
N LYS A 104 -0.60 19.94 8.11
CA LYS A 104 0.55 19.25 7.53
C LYS A 104 0.08 18.09 6.66
N ILE A 105 0.92 17.73 5.69
CA ILE A 105 0.67 16.56 4.82
C ILE A 105 1.67 15.47 5.14
N ALA A 106 1.17 14.30 5.49
CA ALA A 106 1.98 13.10 5.58
C ALA A 106 1.49 12.06 4.56
N TYR A 107 2.42 11.24 4.10
CA TYR A 107 2.16 10.22 3.11
C TYR A 107 2.60 8.85 3.62
N ASP A 108 1.67 7.92 3.74
CA ASP A 108 1.96 6.53 4.07
C ASP A 108 2.33 5.76 2.80
N ALA A 109 3.63 5.68 2.55
CA ALA A 109 4.21 4.94 1.43
C ALA A 109 4.45 3.46 1.74
N ALA A 110 3.95 2.93 2.86
CA ALA A 110 4.31 1.58 3.32
C ALA A 110 4.15 0.51 2.22
N HIS A 111 3.12 0.60 1.40
CA HIS A 111 2.88 -0.33 0.29
C HIS A 111 3.62 0.01 -1.00
N VAL A 112 3.93 1.27 -1.25
CA VAL A 112 4.46 1.74 -2.55
C VAL A 112 5.89 2.26 -2.49
N ALA A 113 6.56 2.15 -1.33
CA ALA A 113 7.92 2.67 -1.12
C ALA A 113 8.93 2.18 -2.17
N GLY A 114 8.89 0.90 -2.55
CA GLY A 114 9.77 0.36 -3.59
C GLY A 114 9.45 0.89 -4.99
N LEU A 115 8.18 1.20 -5.27
CA LEU A 115 7.79 1.80 -6.56
C LEU A 115 8.23 3.27 -6.64
N ILE A 116 8.12 4.01 -5.53
CA ILE A 116 8.61 5.39 -5.39
C ILE A 116 10.14 5.42 -5.52
N ALA A 117 10.85 4.57 -4.78
CA ALA A 117 12.31 4.48 -4.84
C ALA A 117 12.82 4.09 -6.23
N GLY A 118 12.10 3.23 -6.94
CA GLY A 118 12.39 2.88 -8.34
C GLY A 118 11.98 3.96 -9.36
N GLY A 119 11.41 5.09 -8.94
CA GLY A 119 10.98 6.18 -9.82
C GLY A 119 9.85 5.78 -10.78
N ARG A 120 8.98 4.86 -10.37
CA ARG A 120 7.86 4.34 -11.18
C ARG A 120 6.49 4.65 -10.59
N PHE A 121 6.45 5.42 -9.52
CA PHE A 121 5.24 5.89 -8.87
C PHE A 121 5.39 7.36 -8.48
N GLN A 122 4.43 7.91 -7.75
CA GLN A 122 4.41 9.33 -7.36
C GLN A 122 5.62 9.72 -6.47
N ASP A 123 5.95 10.99 -6.44
CA ASP A 123 6.97 11.56 -5.55
C ASP A 123 6.32 12.52 -4.54
N PRO A 124 5.81 11.99 -3.41
CA PRO A 124 4.98 12.77 -2.51
C PRO A 124 5.70 13.97 -1.87
N LEU A 125 7.03 13.91 -1.63
CA LEU A 125 7.77 15.06 -1.09
C LEU A 125 7.86 16.22 -2.09
N ARG A 126 8.13 15.91 -3.37
CA ARG A 126 8.15 16.94 -4.42
C ARG A 126 6.76 17.43 -4.78
N GLU A 127 5.71 16.66 -4.48
CA GLU A 127 4.32 17.07 -4.62
C GLU A 127 3.82 17.91 -3.45
N GLY A 128 4.60 18.06 -2.37
CA GLY A 128 4.31 18.94 -1.25
C GLY A 128 3.96 18.26 0.07
N ALA A 129 4.18 16.95 0.19
CA ALA A 129 4.08 16.30 1.50
C ALA A 129 5.20 16.76 2.43
N ASP A 130 4.87 17.02 3.70
CA ASP A 130 5.84 17.43 4.74
C ASP A 130 6.65 16.22 5.24
N ALA A 131 6.08 15.02 5.22
CA ALA A 131 6.76 13.79 5.62
C ALA A 131 6.20 12.56 4.88
N VAL A 132 7.07 11.57 4.68
CA VAL A 132 6.73 10.25 4.14
C VAL A 132 7.10 9.19 5.16
N SER A 133 6.15 8.39 5.58
CA SER A 133 6.39 7.17 6.36
C SER A 133 6.37 5.95 5.46
N LEU A 134 7.24 4.99 5.69
CA LEU A 134 7.33 3.80 4.85
C LEU A 134 7.68 2.53 5.65
N SER A 135 7.27 1.39 5.10
CA SER A 135 7.75 0.07 5.53
C SER A 135 8.95 -0.34 4.68
N THR A 136 9.93 -1.00 5.31
CA THR A 136 11.14 -1.47 4.61
C THR A 136 11.04 -2.92 4.12
N HIS A 137 9.89 -3.59 4.26
CA HIS A 137 9.71 -5.03 4.07
C HIS A 137 8.52 -5.41 3.18
N LYS A 138 8.05 -4.48 2.33
CA LYS A 138 6.94 -4.72 1.37
C LYS A 138 7.49 -4.58 -0.06
N THR A 139 7.04 -3.61 -0.84
CA THR A 139 7.66 -3.32 -2.15
C THR A 139 9.12 -2.89 -2.03
N LEU A 140 9.49 -2.23 -0.95
CA LEU A 140 10.88 -2.08 -0.54
C LEU A 140 11.27 -3.37 0.20
N PHE A 141 12.00 -4.24 -0.42
CA PHE A 141 12.20 -5.66 -0.06
C PHE A 141 13.29 -5.92 0.99
N GLY A 142 13.43 -5.00 1.95
CA GLY A 142 14.40 -5.14 3.07
C GLY A 142 13.83 -5.86 4.29
N PRO A 143 14.59 -5.92 5.38
CA PRO A 143 14.14 -6.46 6.66
C PRO A 143 12.96 -5.67 7.23
N GLN A 144 12.19 -6.32 8.10
CA GLN A 144 11.07 -5.68 8.77
C GLN A 144 11.50 -4.44 9.53
N GLY A 145 10.73 -3.36 9.35
CA GLY A 145 10.95 -2.07 9.96
C GLY A 145 10.30 -0.96 9.16
N GLY A 146 10.64 0.27 9.50
CA GLY A 146 10.14 1.46 8.83
C GLY A 146 11.18 2.56 8.80
N ALA A 147 10.88 3.61 8.04
CA ALA A 147 11.60 4.86 8.02
C ALA A 147 10.62 6.03 7.89
N VAL A 148 11.07 7.21 8.29
CA VAL A 148 10.39 8.48 7.99
C VAL A 148 11.38 9.36 7.24
N ILE A 149 10.95 9.88 6.12
CA ILE A 149 11.70 10.82 5.29
C ILE A 149 10.96 12.17 5.33
N SER A 150 11.70 13.24 5.53
CA SER A 150 11.14 14.59 5.65
C SER A 150 12.21 15.64 5.37
N PHE A 151 11.83 16.91 5.41
CA PHE A 151 12.75 18.04 5.28
C PHE A 151 13.54 18.28 6.58
N GLU A 152 14.69 18.93 6.46
CA GLU A 152 15.63 19.16 7.55
C GLU A 152 15.00 19.91 8.73
N ASN A 153 14.10 20.86 8.45
CA ASN A 153 13.40 21.63 9.47
C ASN A 153 12.56 20.80 10.45
N TYR A 154 12.21 19.55 10.09
CA TYR A 154 11.53 18.60 10.98
C TYR A 154 12.48 17.58 11.64
N GLY A 155 13.78 17.63 11.31
CA GLY A 155 14.76 16.62 11.69
C GLY A 155 14.83 16.37 13.19
N GLU A 156 14.95 17.44 14.00
CA GLU A 156 15.02 17.32 15.47
C GLU A 156 13.73 16.80 16.10
N GLN A 157 12.57 17.17 15.56
CA GLN A 157 11.28 16.69 16.04
C GLN A 157 11.11 15.20 15.72
N ILE A 158 11.52 14.77 14.52
CA ILE A 158 11.48 13.36 14.11
C ILE A 158 12.44 12.52 14.94
N LYS A 159 13.66 13.00 15.24
CA LYS A 159 14.59 12.30 16.13
C LYS A 159 13.99 12.08 17.51
N LYS A 160 13.43 13.11 18.12
CA LYS A 160 12.77 13.03 19.44
C LYS A 160 11.55 12.12 19.40
N ALA A 161 10.74 12.17 18.35
CA ALA A 161 9.62 11.28 18.15
C ALA A 161 10.08 9.83 17.93
N THR A 162 11.23 9.60 17.30
CA THR A 162 11.80 8.26 17.15
C THR A 162 12.30 7.73 18.49
N PHE A 163 13.21 8.44 19.12
CA PHE A 163 13.78 8.06 20.41
C PHE A 163 13.78 9.29 21.34
N PRO A 164 13.25 9.18 22.58
CA PRO A 164 12.74 7.96 23.22
C PRO A 164 11.22 7.72 23.03
N SER A 165 10.50 8.58 22.27
CA SER A 165 9.03 8.57 22.32
C SER A 165 8.37 7.30 21.77
N ASN A 166 8.79 6.81 20.59
CA ASN A 166 8.17 5.65 19.94
C ASN A 166 9.06 4.40 19.92
N THR A 167 10.36 4.56 20.11
CA THR A 167 11.31 3.44 20.15
C THR A 167 12.30 3.63 21.31
N SER A 168 12.79 2.52 21.86
CA SER A 168 13.81 2.53 22.92
C SER A 168 15.20 2.18 22.39
N ASN A 169 15.28 1.38 21.31
CA ASN A 169 16.54 0.95 20.75
C ASN A 169 16.36 0.53 19.28
N HIS A 170 17.45 0.08 18.64
CA HIS A 170 17.49 -0.38 17.27
C HIS A 170 18.17 -1.75 17.16
N HIS A 171 17.97 -2.42 16.03
CA HIS A 171 18.56 -3.72 15.74
C HIS A 171 19.61 -3.57 14.62
N LEU A 172 20.90 -3.69 15.00
CA LEU A 172 22.03 -3.50 14.08
C LEU A 172 22.01 -4.46 12.88
N HIS A 173 21.61 -5.72 13.10
CA HIS A 173 21.45 -6.69 12.00
C HIS A 173 20.39 -6.26 10.98
N SER A 174 19.29 -5.67 11.46
CA SER A 174 18.25 -5.12 10.57
C SER A 174 18.73 -3.88 9.82
N LEU A 175 19.59 -3.05 10.44
CA LEU A 175 20.18 -1.90 9.76
C LEU A 175 21.12 -2.33 8.64
N ALA A 176 21.99 -3.32 8.89
CA ALA A 176 22.86 -3.88 7.87
C ALA A 176 22.06 -4.46 6.69
N GLY A 177 21.01 -5.25 6.96
CA GLY A 177 20.13 -5.77 5.91
C GLY A 177 19.38 -4.67 5.14
N LYS A 178 18.97 -3.58 5.81
CA LYS A 178 18.35 -2.42 5.14
C LYS A 178 19.35 -1.71 4.23
N ALA A 179 20.61 -1.56 4.64
CA ALA A 179 21.65 -0.95 3.81
C ALA A 179 21.84 -1.72 2.50
N ILE A 180 21.88 -3.06 2.55
CA ILE A 180 21.93 -3.90 1.36
C ILE A 180 20.69 -3.73 0.49
N ALA A 181 19.49 -3.78 1.08
CA ALA A 181 18.23 -3.62 0.35
C ALA A 181 18.14 -2.23 -0.33
N PHE A 182 18.64 -1.19 0.31
CA PHE A 182 18.68 0.16 -0.28
C PHE A 182 19.71 0.24 -1.43
N ALA A 183 20.87 -0.41 -1.31
CA ALA A 183 21.81 -0.51 -2.40
C ALA A 183 21.24 -1.28 -3.60
N GLU A 184 20.56 -2.40 -3.35
CA GLU A 184 19.84 -3.15 -4.39
C GLU A 184 18.73 -2.30 -5.04
N MET A 185 18.01 -1.51 -4.25
CA MET A 185 16.99 -0.62 -4.76
C MET A 185 17.57 0.52 -5.61
N LEU A 186 18.74 1.05 -5.27
CA LEU A 186 19.46 2.03 -6.08
C LEU A 186 19.89 1.47 -7.43
N GLU A 187 20.37 0.23 -7.45
CA GLU A 187 20.86 -0.44 -8.67
C GLU A 187 19.73 -1.00 -9.52
N PHE A 188 18.84 -1.78 -8.93
CA PHE A 188 17.83 -2.57 -9.65
C PHE A 188 16.41 -2.01 -9.53
N GLY A 189 16.17 -1.01 -8.67
CA GLY A 189 14.82 -0.59 -8.30
C GLY A 189 13.98 -0.07 -9.46
N LYS A 190 14.57 0.61 -10.43
CA LYS A 190 13.85 1.11 -11.61
C LYS A 190 13.27 -0.01 -12.47
N GLU A 191 14.06 -1.05 -12.71
CA GLU A 191 13.62 -2.22 -13.48
C GLU A 191 12.61 -3.05 -12.70
N TYR A 192 12.91 -3.32 -11.42
CA TYR A 192 12.04 -4.05 -10.52
C TYR A 192 10.64 -3.40 -10.38
N ALA A 193 10.58 -2.11 -10.09
CA ALA A 193 9.32 -1.38 -9.97
C ALA A 193 8.53 -1.37 -11.29
N GLY A 194 9.20 -1.20 -12.42
CA GLY A 194 8.58 -1.30 -13.75
C GLY A 194 7.95 -2.66 -13.99
N GLN A 195 8.70 -3.74 -13.72
CA GLN A 195 8.21 -5.11 -13.90
C GLN A 195 7.05 -5.45 -12.96
N ILE A 196 7.06 -4.95 -11.72
CA ILE A 196 5.94 -5.11 -10.78
C ILE A 196 4.64 -4.56 -11.38
N ILE A 197 4.69 -3.32 -11.87
CA ILE A 197 3.52 -2.63 -12.43
C ILE A 197 3.03 -3.33 -13.70
N GLU A 198 3.95 -3.75 -14.57
CA GLU A 198 3.60 -4.53 -15.76
C GLU A 198 2.91 -5.85 -15.40
N ASN A 199 3.43 -6.57 -14.42
CA ASN A 199 2.83 -7.79 -13.92
C ASN A 199 1.44 -7.54 -13.32
N ALA A 200 1.27 -6.48 -12.53
CA ALA A 200 -0.01 -6.14 -11.93
C ALA A 200 -1.08 -5.81 -12.99
N LYS A 201 -0.73 -4.99 -13.99
CA LYS A 201 -1.63 -4.67 -15.11
C LYS A 201 -2.00 -5.92 -15.91
N ALA A 202 -1.01 -6.76 -16.23
CA ALA A 202 -1.24 -7.99 -16.98
C ALA A 202 -2.10 -8.99 -16.18
N LEU A 203 -1.89 -9.10 -14.88
CA LEU A 203 -2.72 -9.93 -14.00
C LEU A 203 -4.16 -9.41 -13.93
N GLY A 204 -4.34 -8.10 -13.76
CA GLY A 204 -5.66 -7.47 -13.77
C GLY A 204 -6.43 -7.76 -15.06
N GLN A 205 -5.78 -7.58 -16.21
CA GLN A 205 -6.34 -7.88 -17.53
C GLN A 205 -6.69 -9.37 -17.66
N ALA A 206 -5.78 -10.26 -17.29
CA ALA A 206 -5.99 -11.70 -17.41
C ALA A 206 -7.11 -12.22 -16.49
N LEU A 207 -7.29 -11.64 -15.30
CA LEU A 207 -8.40 -11.95 -14.39
C LEU A 207 -9.73 -11.45 -14.97
N HIS A 208 -9.75 -10.22 -15.49
CA HIS A 208 -10.93 -9.64 -16.14
C HIS A 208 -11.40 -10.46 -17.33
N GLU A 209 -10.50 -10.82 -18.24
CA GLU A 209 -10.79 -11.69 -19.41
C GLU A 209 -11.34 -13.08 -19.01
N ARG A 210 -11.06 -13.53 -17.80
CA ARG A 210 -11.57 -14.77 -17.23
C ARG A 210 -12.91 -14.61 -16.49
N GLY A 211 -13.50 -13.42 -16.52
CA GLY A 211 -14.82 -13.14 -15.98
C GLY A 211 -14.85 -12.74 -14.50
N LEU A 212 -13.69 -12.38 -13.91
CA LEU A 212 -13.63 -11.77 -12.59
C LEU A 212 -13.85 -10.27 -12.67
N THR A 213 -14.53 -9.70 -11.67
CA THR A 213 -14.77 -8.26 -11.59
C THR A 213 -13.55 -7.57 -10.97
N VAL A 214 -12.62 -7.16 -11.81
CA VAL A 214 -11.43 -6.40 -11.39
C VAL A 214 -11.78 -4.92 -11.35
N LEU A 215 -11.41 -4.24 -10.24
CA LEU A 215 -11.73 -2.81 -10.07
C LEU A 215 -10.90 -1.93 -11.02
N ALA A 216 -11.46 -0.75 -11.33
CA ALA A 216 -10.82 0.28 -12.16
C ALA A 216 -10.38 -0.18 -13.56
N GLU A 217 -11.16 -1.05 -14.20
CA GLU A 217 -10.92 -1.53 -15.57
C GLU A 217 -10.69 -0.38 -16.57
N HIS A 218 -11.51 0.66 -16.54
CA HIS A 218 -11.46 1.82 -17.42
C HIS A 218 -10.14 2.62 -17.33
N LYS A 219 -9.34 2.38 -16.27
CA LYS A 219 -8.01 2.97 -16.07
C LYS A 219 -6.86 1.96 -16.23
N GLY A 220 -7.14 0.75 -16.74
CA GLY A 220 -6.17 -0.32 -16.85
C GLY A 220 -5.83 -0.98 -15.51
N PHE A 221 -6.80 -1.03 -14.60
CA PHE A 221 -6.82 -1.73 -13.32
C PHE A 221 -5.94 -1.11 -12.22
N THR A 222 -4.71 -0.73 -12.51
CA THR A 222 -3.76 -0.24 -11.51
C THR A 222 -2.55 0.45 -12.13
N GLU A 223 -1.93 1.34 -11.38
CA GLU A 223 -0.59 1.89 -11.62
C GLU A 223 0.39 1.47 -10.52
N SER A 224 -0.03 0.54 -9.65
CA SER A 224 0.80 0.04 -8.53
C SER A 224 1.09 -1.46 -8.67
N HIS A 225 1.51 -2.07 -7.58
CA HIS A 225 1.73 -3.51 -7.45
C HIS A 225 0.48 -4.32 -7.10
N GLN A 226 -0.66 -3.66 -6.90
CA GLN A 226 -1.87 -4.28 -6.36
C GLN A 226 -2.96 -4.36 -7.42
N VAL A 227 -3.73 -5.44 -7.35
CA VAL A 227 -4.98 -5.64 -8.09
C VAL A 227 -6.07 -5.90 -7.06
N ALA A 228 -7.20 -5.21 -7.19
CA ALA A 228 -8.38 -5.40 -6.35
C ALA A 228 -9.50 -6.07 -7.15
N VAL A 229 -10.07 -7.12 -6.62
CA VAL A 229 -11.10 -7.92 -7.29
C VAL A 229 -12.34 -8.02 -6.41
N ASP A 230 -13.48 -7.61 -6.92
CA ASP A 230 -14.78 -7.90 -6.31
C ASP A 230 -15.18 -9.35 -6.62
N ILE A 231 -15.33 -10.13 -5.58
CA ILE A 231 -15.66 -11.56 -5.68
C ILE A 231 -17.04 -11.90 -5.13
N THR A 232 -17.85 -10.90 -4.82
CA THR A 232 -19.18 -11.07 -4.20
C THR A 232 -20.12 -11.96 -5.00
N LYS A 233 -19.92 -12.05 -6.31
CA LYS A 233 -20.66 -12.98 -7.20
C LYS A 233 -20.39 -14.44 -6.88
N TYR A 234 -19.25 -14.79 -6.29
CA TYR A 234 -18.80 -16.17 -6.09
C TYR A 234 -18.77 -16.59 -4.62
N ALA A 235 -18.29 -15.68 -3.75
CA ALA A 235 -18.18 -15.88 -2.31
C ALA A 235 -17.81 -14.54 -1.64
N LEU A 236 -17.50 -14.56 -0.35
CA LEU A 236 -16.90 -13.43 0.35
C LEU A 236 -15.39 -13.63 0.55
N GLY A 237 -14.69 -12.52 0.78
CA GLY A 237 -13.23 -12.44 0.77
C GLY A 237 -12.53 -13.36 1.77
N GLY A 238 -13.08 -13.50 2.98
CA GLY A 238 -12.48 -14.37 3.98
C GLY A 238 -12.54 -15.85 3.66
N ASP A 239 -13.64 -16.30 3.02
CA ASP A 239 -13.79 -17.68 2.57
C ASP A 239 -12.88 -17.95 1.37
N MET A 240 -12.80 -16.97 0.46
CA MET A 240 -12.01 -17.10 -0.75
C MET A 240 -10.50 -17.03 -0.47
N GLU A 241 -10.06 -16.20 0.47
CA GLU A 241 -8.68 -16.18 0.95
C GLU A 241 -8.23 -17.58 1.39
N LYS A 242 -9.03 -18.24 2.22
CA LYS A 242 -8.75 -19.61 2.70
C LYS A 242 -8.75 -20.66 1.57
N ALA A 243 -9.70 -20.54 0.63
CA ALA A 243 -9.77 -21.45 -0.50
C ALA A 243 -8.54 -21.33 -1.41
N LEU A 244 -8.11 -20.11 -1.71
CA LEU A 244 -6.91 -19.85 -2.50
C LEU A 244 -5.65 -20.28 -1.75
N GLU A 245 -5.54 -20.01 -0.44
CA GLU A 245 -4.43 -20.46 0.40
C GLU A 245 -4.31 -21.99 0.39
N SER A 246 -5.42 -22.70 0.44
CA SER A 246 -5.46 -24.18 0.35
C SER A 246 -4.91 -24.69 -1.00
N ALA A 247 -4.96 -23.87 -2.03
CA ALA A 247 -4.38 -24.11 -3.35
C ALA A 247 -2.96 -23.52 -3.53
N ASN A 248 -2.27 -23.09 -2.45
CA ASN A 248 -0.98 -22.40 -2.48
C ASN A 248 -0.98 -21.05 -3.25
N VAL A 249 -2.13 -20.41 -3.36
CA VAL A 249 -2.26 -19.06 -3.91
C VAL A 249 -2.55 -18.10 -2.76
N ILE A 250 -1.55 -17.35 -2.33
CA ILE A 250 -1.66 -16.47 -1.16
C ILE A 250 -2.11 -15.08 -1.60
N VAL A 251 -3.26 -14.66 -1.09
CA VAL A 251 -3.85 -13.33 -1.32
C VAL A 251 -4.35 -12.75 0.00
N ASN A 252 -4.82 -11.51 0.00
CA ASN A 252 -5.48 -10.93 1.16
C ASN A 252 -6.97 -10.70 0.86
N ARG A 253 -7.83 -11.00 1.84
CA ARG A 253 -9.18 -10.44 1.85
C ARG A 253 -9.11 -8.92 1.96
N GLN A 254 -10.02 -8.20 1.31
CA GLN A 254 -9.97 -6.75 1.21
C GLN A 254 -11.37 -6.14 1.26
N LEU A 255 -11.58 -5.22 2.21
CA LEU A 255 -12.76 -4.35 2.19
C LEU A 255 -12.72 -3.48 0.94
N LEU A 256 -13.82 -3.46 0.20
CA LEU A 256 -13.99 -2.63 -0.98
C LEU A 256 -14.94 -1.45 -0.67
N PRO A 257 -14.87 -0.37 -1.46
CA PRO A 257 -15.80 0.75 -1.34
C PRO A 257 -17.25 0.28 -1.45
N GLY A 258 -18.03 0.49 -0.39
CA GLY A 258 -19.42 0.02 -0.32
C GLY A 258 -19.66 -1.19 0.58
N ASP A 259 -18.64 -1.88 0.99
CA ASP A 259 -18.77 -3.09 1.83
C ASP A 259 -19.49 -2.80 3.17
N ILE A 260 -19.12 -1.71 3.83
CA ILE A 260 -19.75 -1.36 5.12
C ILE A 260 -21.23 -1.06 4.94
N GLN A 261 -21.61 -0.33 3.88
CA GLN A 261 -23.01 -0.06 3.56
C GLN A 261 -23.78 -1.34 3.21
N ALA A 262 -23.09 -2.34 2.66
CA ALA A 262 -23.64 -3.66 2.38
C ALA A 262 -23.60 -4.61 3.61
N GLY A 263 -23.26 -4.10 4.80
CA GLY A 263 -23.19 -4.89 6.03
C GLY A 263 -22.02 -5.88 6.11
N ARG A 264 -21.00 -5.71 5.26
CA ARG A 264 -19.83 -6.62 5.26
C ARG A 264 -18.80 -6.16 6.27
N HIS A 265 -18.14 -7.14 6.89
CA HIS A 265 -17.12 -6.90 7.91
C HIS A 265 -15.73 -7.24 7.36
N TYR A 266 -14.66 -6.70 7.97
CA TYR A 266 -13.27 -6.95 7.54
C TYR A 266 -12.85 -8.41 7.61
N THR A 267 -13.52 -9.24 8.41
CA THR A 267 -13.25 -10.69 8.49
C THR A 267 -13.75 -11.43 7.27
N ASN A 268 -14.81 -10.92 6.62
CA ASN A 268 -15.37 -11.51 5.41
C ASN A 268 -15.92 -10.41 4.46
N PRO A 269 -15.02 -9.62 3.86
CA PRO A 269 -15.36 -8.51 2.96
C PRO A 269 -15.78 -8.99 1.58
N GLY A 270 -16.18 -8.05 0.70
CA GLY A 270 -16.58 -8.35 -0.68
C GLY A 270 -15.45 -8.62 -1.65
N GLY A 271 -14.20 -8.33 -1.27
CA GLY A 271 -13.09 -8.41 -2.21
C GLY A 271 -11.87 -9.15 -1.72
N ILE A 272 -10.98 -9.36 -2.67
CA ILE A 272 -9.58 -9.78 -2.45
C ILE A 272 -8.61 -8.77 -3.06
N ARG A 273 -7.42 -8.67 -2.47
CA ARG A 273 -6.29 -7.89 -2.95
C ARG A 273 -5.15 -8.82 -3.29
N ILE A 274 -4.60 -8.65 -4.47
CA ILE A 274 -3.50 -9.47 -5.00
C ILE A 274 -2.31 -8.54 -5.23
N GLY A 275 -1.12 -8.94 -4.78
CA GLY A 275 0.12 -8.19 -4.96
C GLY A 275 1.08 -8.95 -5.85
N THR A 276 1.83 -8.23 -6.70
CA THR A 276 2.78 -8.82 -7.66
C THR A 276 4.24 -8.65 -7.27
N SER A 277 4.54 -8.03 -6.12
CA SER A 277 5.92 -7.72 -5.72
C SER A 277 6.77 -8.97 -5.54
N GLU A 278 6.28 -9.96 -4.79
CA GLU A 278 7.03 -11.17 -4.49
C GLU A 278 7.23 -12.04 -5.73
N ILE A 279 6.17 -12.28 -6.50
CA ILE A 279 6.27 -13.08 -7.72
C ILE A 279 7.20 -12.45 -8.75
N THR A 280 7.30 -11.11 -8.78
CA THR A 280 8.30 -10.39 -9.59
C THR A 280 9.71 -10.62 -9.07
N ARG A 281 9.91 -10.57 -7.73
CA ARG A 281 11.21 -10.78 -7.08
C ARG A 281 11.80 -12.18 -7.35
N ILE A 282 10.94 -13.17 -7.61
CA ILE A 282 11.36 -14.54 -7.98
C ILE A 282 11.37 -14.78 -9.49
N GLY A 283 11.29 -13.73 -10.31
CA GLY A 283 11.52 -13.77 -11.73
C GLY A 283 10.29 -13.94 -12.62
N MET A 284 9.08 -13.91 -12.07
CA MET A 284 7.89 -13.90 -12.93
C MET A 284 7.79 -12.59 -13.71
N LYS A 285 7.42 -12.70 -14.97
CA LYS A 285 7.25 -11.63 -15.94
C LYS A 285 5.78 -11.56 -16.40
N ARG A 286 5.44 -10.51 -17.15
CA ARG A 286 4.12 -10.30 -17.75
C ARG A 286 3.53 -11.56 -18.39
N SER A 287 4.35 -12.32 -19.13
CA SER A 287 3.92 -13.55 -19.82
C SER A 287 3.38 -14.65 -18.91
N HIS A 288 3.79 -14.66 -17.65
CA HIS A 288 3.35 -15.67 -16.66
C HIS A 288 2.02 -15.32 -15.99
N MET A 289 1.55 -14.08 -16.14
CA MET A 289 0.35 -13.61 -15.42
C MET A 289 -0.94 -14.28 -15.90
N SER A 290 -0.97 -14.75 -17.14
CA SER A 290 -2.09 -15.54 -17.67
C SER A 290 -2.26 -16.86 -16.91
N GLU A 291 -1.16 -17.56 -16.61
CA GLU A 291 -1.18 -18.81 -15.84
C GLU A 291 -1.56 -18.57 -14.38
N VAL A 292 -1.01 -17.53 -13.78
CA VAL A 292 -1.38 -17.11 -12.41
C VAL A 292 -2.88 -16.80 -12.32
N ALA A 293 -3.44 -16.10 -13.31
CA ALA A 293 -4.87 -15.81 -13.37
C ALA A 293 -5.72 -17.08 -13.57
N GLU A 294 -5.21 -18.07 -14.30
CA GLU A 294 -5.90 -19.34 -14.48
C GLU A 294 -6.01 -20.13 -13.17
N PHE A 295 -4.94 -20.20 -12.37
CA PHE A 295 -5.01 -20.82 -11.03
C PHE A 295 -6.05 -20.15 -10.14
N ILE A 296 -6.10 -18.81 -10.15
CA ILE A 296 -7.09 -18.05 -9.39
C ILE A 296 -8.52 -18.34 -9.88
N LYS A 297 -8.74 -18.31 -11.19
CA LYS A 297 -10.04 -18.65 -11.80
C LYS A 297 -10.51 -20.06 -11.43
N ARG A 298 -9.63 -21.03 -11.48
CA ARG A 298 -9.94 -22.43 -11.16
C ARG A 298 -10.51 -22.57 -9.75
N VAL A 299 -9.93 -21.84 -8.79
CA VAL A 299 -10.43 -21.84 -7.40
C VAL A 299 -11.73 -21.04 -7.28
N ILE A 300 -11.77 -19.81 -7.82
CA ILE A 300 -12.90 -18.90 -7.59
C ILE A 300 -14.12 -19.26 -8.42
N ILE A 301 -13.95 -19.49 -9.71
CA ILE A 301 -15.04 -19.66 -10.68
C ILE A 301 -15.39 -21.12 -10.87
N ASN A 302 -14.40 -21.94 -11.22
CA ASN A 302 -14.63 -23.34 -11.55
C ASN A 302 -14.90 -24.19 -10.31
N LYS A 303 -14.48 -23.74 -9.11
CA LYS A 303 -14.56 -24.50 -7.87
C LYS A 303 -13.81 -25.84 -7.95
N ASP A 304 -12.68 -25.85 -8.66
CA ASP A 304 -11.81 -27.01 -8.74
C ASP A 304 -11.35 -27.46 -7.35
N GLU A 305 -11.07 -28.74 -7.19
CA GLU A 305 -10.53 -29.28 -5.94
C GLU A 305 -9.20 -28.58 -5.60
N PRO A 306 -9.07 -27.88 -4.45
CA PRO A 306 -7.88 -27.10 -4.13
C PRO A 306 -6.58 -27.90 -4.17
N ARG A 307 -6.63 -29.19 -3.83
CA ARG A 307 -5.47 -30.08 -3.86
C ARG A 307 -4.87 -30.23 -5.27
N LYS A 308 -5.73 -30.38 -6.29
CA LYS A 308 -5.26 -30.45 -7.68
C LYS A 308 -4.65 -29.16 -8.15
N VAL A 309 -5.28 -28.02 -7.83
CA VAL A 309 -4.75 -26.71 -8.15
C VAL A 309 -3.40 -26.49 -7.45
N LYS A 310 -3.27 -26.91 -6.18
CA LYS A 310 -2.04 -26.85 -5.41
C LYS A 310 -0.87 -27.60 -6.06
N GLU A 311 -1.14 -28.79 -6.61
CA GLU A 311 -0.12 -29.61 -7.31
C GLU A 311 0.39 -28.88 -8.56
N ASP A 312 -0.52 -28.28 -9.34
CA ASP A 312 -0.17 -27.51 -10.54
C ASP A 312 0.59 -26.21 -10.19
N VAL A 313 0.16 -25.47 -9.16
CA VAL A 313 0.85 -24.29 -8.65
C VAL A 313 2.27 -24.66 -8.18
N ALA A 314 2.41 -25.78 -7.48
CA ALA A 314 3.73 -26.25 -7.03
C ALA A 314 4.64 -26.64 -8.21
N ALA A 315 4.06 -27.28 -9.24
CA ALA A 315 4.80 -27.61 -10.46
C ALA A 315 5.26 -26.35 -11.22
N PHE A 316 4.36 -25.39 -11.41
CA PHE A 316 4.65 -24.10 -12.03
C PHE A 316 5.73 -23.33 -11.26
N ARG A 317 5.63 -23.31 -9.94
CA ARG A 317 6.53 -22.58 -9.04
C ARG A 317 7.98 -23.12 -9.07
N LYS A 318 8.21 -24.38 -9.49
CA LYS A 318 9.57 -24.93 -9.63
C LYS A 318 10.45 -24.17 -10.63
N GLY A 319 9.83 -23.47 -11.60
CA GLY A 319 10.53 -22.61 -12.55
C GLY A 319 11.04 -21.29 -11.95
N PHE A 320 10.62 -20.93 -10.73
CA PHE A 320 10.86 -19.62 -10.11
C PHE A 320 11.49 -19.77 -8.72
N GLN A 321 12.74 -20.24 -8.68
CA GLN A 321 13.44 -20.51 -7.41
C GLN A 321 14.55 -19.50 -7.11
N LYS A 322 15.00 -18.72 -8.11
CA LYS A 322 16.04 -17.71 -7.94
C LYS A 322 15.42 -16.37 -7.56
N VAL A 323 16.06 -15.67 -6.61
CA VAL A 323 15.77 -14.26 -6.32
C VAL A 323 16.43 -13.41 -7.40
N HIS A 324 15.71 -12.43 -7.93
CA HIS A 324 16.17 -11.46 -8.94
C HIS A 324 16.25 -10.05 -8.34
N TYR A 325 16.82 -9.12 -9.09
CA TYR A 325 17.00 -7.72 -8.67
C TYR A 325 17.83 -7.59 -7.38
N CYS A 326 18.83 -8.43 -7.24
CA CYS A 326 19.76 -8.46 -6.11
C CYS A 326 21.19 -8.65 -6.59
N PHE A 327 22.15 -8.27 -5.76
CA PHE A 327 23.55 -8.61 -5.99
C PHE A 327 23.74 -10.12 -5.92
N GLU A 328 24.70 -10.64 -6.70
CA GLU A 328 24.98 -12.08 -6.71
C GLU A 328 25.75 -12.54 -5.47
N SER A 329 26.49 -11.63 -4.83
CA SER A 329 27.22 -11.92 -3.60
C SER A 329 27.17 -10.77 -2.59
N ALA A 330 27.39 -11.10 -1.31
CA ALA A 330 27.52 -10.09 -0.25
C ALA A 330 28.73 -9.16 -0.51
N LYS A 331 29.78 -9.65 -1.19
CA LYS A 331 30.95 -8.86 -1.56
C LYS A 331 30.57 -7.75 -2.53
N ASP A 332 29.81 -8.07 -3.57
CA ASP A 332 29.38 -7.08 -4.58
C ASP A 332 28.52 -5.99 -3.94
N ALA A 333 27.61 -6.37 -3.07
CA ALA A 333 26.80 -5.42 -2.31
C ALA A 333 27.65 -4.49 -1.42
N TYR A 334 28.66 -5.04 -0.76
CA TYR A 334 29.55 -4.28 0.11
C TYR A 334 30.45 -3.30 -0.67
N GLU A 335 31.02 -3.74 -1.79
CA GLU A 335 31.80 -2.88 -2.67
C GLU A 335 30.94 -1.74 -3.24
N TYR A 336 29.72 -2.01 -3.65
CA TYR A 336 28.78 -1.02 -4.14
C TYR A 336 28.50 0.10 -3.12
N ILE A 337 28.31 -0.26 -1.85
CA ILE A 337 28.07 0.71 -0.77
C ILE A 337 29.32 1.59 -0.51
N LYS A 338 30.53 1.04 -0.63
CA LYS A 338 31.78 1.79 -0.45
C LYS A 338 32.02 2.85 -1.51
N ILE A 339 31.56 2.62 -2.73
CA ILE A 339 31.83 3.49 -3.87
C ILE A 339 30.90 4.73 -3.88
N ARG A 340 29.83 4.69 -3.13
CA ARG A 340 28.83 5.75 -3.01
C ARG A 340 28.75 6.32 -1.61
#